data_ffaa184eeb51272f5c47242e645dc65e
#
_entry.id   ffaa184eeb51272f5c47242e645dc65e
#
_cell.length_a   1.000
_cell.length_b   1.000
_cell.length_c   1.000
_cell.angle_alpha   90.00
_cell.angle_beta   90.00
_cell.angle_gamma   90.00
#
_symmetry.space_group_name_H-M   'P 1'
#
loop_
_entity.id
_entity.type
_entity.pdbx_description
1 polymer ?
#
loop_
_entity_poly.entity_id
_entity_poly.type
_entity_poly.pdbx_seq_one_letter_code
_entity_poly.pdbx_strand_id
1 'polypeptide(L)'
;MIKTAETYHVPVLLKQSIDGLDIKSGGIYIDVTFGGGGHSREILKRINGNGHLYSFDQDEDAEKNVNNIIAELSNDNDTTSTEHNCGLTFVRSNFRYLKNWMRYYDIDHIDGLLADLGVSSHHFDDETRGFSFRFDGPLDMRMNKRAGMTAADVVNEYEEEALADIFYLYGELKTSRRIAAAIIKARDIKKIETTQDFIKAVEPLFKREREKKDMAKLFQALRIEVNHEMDALKEMLLSATELLDKGGRLSVITYHSLEDRIVKNIMKTGNAEGKMKQDFFGRIETPFKLINNKVIIPDEEEQLKNPRSRSAKLRIAEKR
;
A
#
# COMPACT_ATOMS: atom_id res chain seq x y z
N MET A 1 -2.12 -37.01 4.79
CA MET A 1 -2.17 -35.80 5.61
C MET A 1 -2.74 -34.70 4.75
N ILE A 2 -3.95 -34.30 5.00
CA ILE A 2 -4.64 -33.21 4.31
C ILE A 2 -3.92 -31.94 4.72
N LYS A 3 -3.29 -31.22 3.76
CA LYS A 3 -2.79 -29.86 3.99
C LYS A 3 -3.99 -29.02 4.43
N THR A 4 -3.99 -28.63 5.69
CA THR A 4 -4.95 -27.69 6.26
C THR A 4 -4.93 -26.43 5.39
N ALA A 5 -6.13 -25.97 5.02
CA ALA A 5 -6.37 -24.75 4.28
C ALA A 5 -5.44 -23.65 4.80
N GLU A 6 -4.70 -23.00 3.89
CA GLU A 6 -3.92 -21.80 4.19
C GLU A 6 -4.85 -20.84 4.92
N THR A 7 -4.43 -20.48 6.13
CA THR A 7 -5.16 -19.52 6.96
C THR A 7 -5.11 -18.19 6.22
N TYR A 8 -6.16 -17.86 5.49
CA TYR A 8 -6.32 -16.58 4.81
C TYR A 8 -6.15 -15.47 5.85
N HIS A 9 -5.19 -14.62 5.64
CA HIS A 9 -4.93 -13.47 6.49
C HIS A 9 -6.20 -12.61 6.56
N VAL A 10 -6.74 -12.42 7.75
CA VAL A 10 -7.82 -11.46 7.96
C VAL A 10 -7.29 -10.07 7.61
N PRO A 11 -7.94 -9.34 6.68
CA PRO A 11 -7.50 -7.99 6.31
C PRO A 11 -7.49 -7.06 7.52
N VAL A 12 -6.53 -6.17 7.57
CA VAL A 12 -6.36 -5.22 8.68
C VAL A 12 -7.50 -4.21 8.69
N LEU A 13 -8.10 -3.99 9.87
CA LEU A 13 -9.21 -3.04 10.06
C LEU A 13 -10.37 -3.26 9.08
N LEU A 14 -10.64 -4.53 8.69
CA LEU A 14 -11.61 -4.88 7.66
C LEU A 14 -12.96 -4.20 7.88
N LYS A 15 -13.55 -4.40 9.06
CA LYS A 15 -14.87 -3.85 9.36
C LYS A 15 -14.87 -2.32 9.30
N GLN A 16 -13.90 -1.69 9.94
CA GLN A 16 -13.83 -0.23 10.07
C GLN A 16 -13.57 0.46 8.73
N SER A 17 -12.72 -0.12 7.89
CA SER A 17 -12.39 0.44 6.56
C SER A 17 -13.57 0.35 5.60
N ILE A 18 -14.29 -0.77 5.62
CA ILE A 18 -15.46 -0.98 4.76
C ILE A 18 -16.68 -0.22 5.26
N ASP A 19 -16.93 -0.16 6.58
CA ASP A 19 -17.98 0.71 7.17
C ASP A 19 -17.72 2.18 6.81
N GLY A 20 -16.45 2.58 6.75
CA GLY A 20 -16.02 3.91 6.35
C GLY A 20 -16.35 4.29 4.90
N LEU A 21 -16.45 3.32 4.01
CA LEU A 21 -16.85 3.55 2.61
C LEU A 21 -18.33 3.91 2.46
N ASP A 22 -19.17 3.60 3.43
CA ASP A 22 -20.63 3.87 3.37
C ASP A 22 -21.26 3.35 2.07
N ILE A 23 -21.02 2.06 1.79
CA ILE A 23 -21.33 1.42 0.51
C ILE A 23 -22.83 1.50 0.23
N LYS A 24 -23.15 2.03 -0.96
CA LYS A 24 -24.51 2.18 -1.49
C LYS A 24 -24.75 1.21 -2.64
N SER A 25 -26.00 0.77 -2.79
CA SER A 25 -26.43 -0.02 -3.94
C SER A 25 -26.30 0.78 -5.21
N GLY A 26 -25.78 0.17 -6.28
CA GLY A 26 -25.58 0.80 -7.59
C GLY A 26 -24.29 1.63 -7.69
N GLY A 27 -23.50 1.74 -6.60
CA GLY A 27 -22.30 2.53 -6.58
C GLY A 27 -21.09 1.88 -7.26
N ILE A 28 -20.13 2.73 -7.61
CA ILE A 28 -18.83 2.35 -8.20
C ILE A 28 -17.75 2.53 -7.14
N TYR A 29 -17.06 1.44 -6.81
CA TYR A 29 -16.02 1.41 -5.79
C TYR A 29 -14.69 0.99 -6.36
N ILE A 30 -13.61 1.43 -5.71
CA ILE A 30 -12.24 1.05 -6.07
C ILE A 30 -11.51 0.52 -4.84
N ASP A 31 -10.85 -0.62 -5.00
CA ASP A 31 -9.83 -1.13 -4.08
C ASP A 31 -8.48 -1.06 -4.80
N VAL A 32 -7.61 -0.14 -4.41
CA VAL A 32 -6.32 0.07 -5.09
C VAL A 32 -5.23 -0.89 -4.61
N THR A 33 -5.55 -1.80 -3.68
CA THR A 33 -4.61 -2.70 -2.98
C THR A 33 -5.22 -4.08 -2.79
N PHE A 34 -5.57 -4.74 -3.91
CA PHE A 34 -6.31 -6.01 -3.91
C PHE A 34 -5.65 -7.10 -3.06
N GLY A 35 -4.35 -7.35 -3.24
CA GLY A 35 -3.57 -8.35 -2.50
C GLY A 35 -4.22 -9.73 -2.47
N GLY A 36 -4.64 -10.19 -1.29
CA GLY A 36 -5.39 -11.43 -1.10
C GLY A 36 -6.90 -11.31 -1.36
N GLY A 37 -7.38 -10.11 -1.71
CA GLY A 37 -8.78 -9.84 -2.05
C GLY A 37 -9.74 -9.79 -0.87
N GLY A 38 -9.25 -9.71 0.36
CA GLY A 38 -10.11 -9.75 1.54
C GLY A 38 -11.03 -8.53 1.68
N HIS A 39 -10.51 -7.32 1.47
CA HIS A 39 -11.30 -6.10 1.43
C HIS A 39 -12.25 -6.09 0.22
N SER A 40 -11.74 -6.42 -0.95
CA SER A 40 -12.53 -6.52 -2.19
C SER A 40 -13.72 -7.48 -2.06
N ARG A 41 -13.51 -8.65 -1.44
CA ARG A 41 -14.60 -9.62 -1.14
C ARG A 41 -15.68 -9.00 -0.28
N GLU A 42 -15.32 -8.29 0.77
CA GLU A 42 -16.31 -7.65 1.66
C GLU A 42 -17.04 -6.49 0.98
N ILE A 43 -16.35 -5.71 0.12
CA ILE A 43 -16.98 -4.68 -0.72
C ILE A 43 -18.03 -5.32 -1.64
N LEU A 44 -17.66 -6.37 -2.37
CA LEU A 44 -18.57 -7.08 -3.29
C LEU A 44 -19.80 -7.63 -2.59
N LYS A 45 -19.65 -8.22 -1.39
CA LYS A 45 -20.76 -8.67 -0.57
C LYS A 45 -21.74 -7.55 -0.25
N ARG A 46 -21.24 -6.35 0.06
CA ARG A 46 -22.09 -5.20 0.40
C ARG A 46 -22.71 -4.53 -0.81
N ILE A 47 -22.04 -4.54 -1.96
CA ILE A 47 -22.63 -4.12 -3.25
C ILE A 47 -23.80 -5.04 -3.62
N ASN A 48 -23.71 -6.32 -3.27
CA ASN A 48 -24.77 -7.33 -3.46
C ASN A 48 -25.28 -7.40 -4.91
N GLY A 49 -24.35 -7.47 -5.86
CA GLY A 49 -24.66 -7.61 -7.31
C GLY A 49 -25.23 -6.35 -7.98
N ASN A 50 -25.39 -5.25 -7.25
CA ASN A 50 -25.93 -4.01 -7.79
C ASN A 50 -24.91 -2.88 -7.62
N GLY A 51 -23.95 -2.80 -8.51
CA GLY A 51 -22.80 -1.88 -8.53
C GLY A 51 -21.56 -2.53 -9.09
N HIS A 52 -20.41 -1.85 -9.02
CA HIS A 52 -19.17 -2.35 -9.60
C HIS A 52 -17.95 -2.05 -8.72
N LEU A 53 -17.03 -2.99 -8.65
CA LEU A 53 -15.74 -2.86 -7.98
C LEU A 53 -14.61 -2.97 -9.00
N TYR A 54 -13.76 -1.95 -9.07
CA TYR A 54 -12.47 -2.00 -9.75
C TYR A 54 -11.38 -2.26 -8.71
N SER A 55 -10.65 -3.38 -8.86
CA SER A 55 -9.58 -3.75 -7.92
C SER A 55 -8.23 -3.72 -8.61
N PHE A 56 -7.24 -3.07 -7.99
CA PHE A 56 -5.90 -2.91 -8.54
C PHE A 56 -4.88 -3.68 -7.73
N ASP A 57 -3.96 -4.31 -8.43
CA ASP A 57 -2.68 -4.75 -7.89
C ASP A 57 -1.63 -4.83 -9.00
N GLN A 58 -0.37 -4.55 -8.67
CA GLN A 58 0.74 -4.67 -9.61
C GLN A 58 1.44 -6.03 -9.53
N ASP A 59 1.19 -6.79 -8.44
CA ASP A 59 1.78 -8.11 -8.27
C ASP A 59 1.00 -9.17 -9.06
N GLU A 60 1.74 -10.06 -9.74
CA GLU A 60 1.14 -11.17 -10.47
C GLU A 60 0.51 -12.23 -9.56
N ASP A 61 0.99 -12.34 -8.33
CA ASP A 61 0.44 -13.30 -7.38
C ASP A 61 -0.96 -12.90 -6.90
N ALA A 62 -1.28 -11.60 -6.90
CA ALA A 62 -2.61 -11.10 -6.60
C ALA A 62 -3.66 -11.55 -7.62
N GLU A 63 -3.30 -11.65 -8.91
CA GLU A 63 -4.21 -12.09 -9.98
C GLU A 63 -4.75 -13.49 -9.74
N LYS A 64 -3.97 -14.39 -9.13
CA LYS A 64 -4.42 -15.75 -8.80
C LYS A 64 -5.58 -15.76 -7.81
N ASN A 65 -5.66 -14.75 -6.93
CA ASN A 65 -6.71 -14.63 -5.92
C ASN A 65 -8.04 -14.16 -6.50
N VAL A 66 -8.03 -13.52 -7.67
CA VAL A 66 -9.25 -13.04 -8.36
C VAL A 66 -10.16 -14.21 -8.71
N ASN A 67 -9.59 -15.28 -9.29
CA ASN A 67 -10.35 -16.48 -9.68
C ASN A 67 -11.02 -17.14 -8.47
N ASN A 68 -10.36 -17.12 -7.32
CA ASN A 68 -10.93 -17.67 -6.07
C ASN A 68 -12.17 -16.88 -5.63
N ILE A 69 -12.10 -15.53 -5.69
CA ILE A 69 -13.24 -14.67 -5.33
C ILE A 69 -14.39 -14.86 -6.31
N ILE A 70 -14.12 -14.90 -7.61
CA ILE A 70 -15.15 -15.13 -8.63
C ILE A 70 -15.83 -16.48 -8.39
N ALA A 71 -15.05 -17.55 -8.15
CA ALA A 71 -15.59 -18.88 -7.88
C ALA A 71 -16.45 -18.93 -6.63
N GLU A 72 -16.03 -18.26 -5.54
CA GLU A 72 -16.82 -18.18 -4.30
C GLU A 72 -18.15 -17.45 -4.49
N LEU A 73 -18.13 -16.33 -5.23
CA LEU A 73 -19.34 -15.52 -5.48
C LEU A 73 -20.29 -16.21 -6.46
N SER A 74 -19.78 -17.04 -7.36
CA SER A 74 -20.59 -17.81 -8.34
C SER A 74 -21.29 -19.03 -7.70
N ASN A 75 -20.78 -19.56 -6.60
CA ASN A 75 -21.33 -20.75 -5.93
C ASN A 75 -22.56 -20.47 -5.05
N ASP A 76 -22.87 -19.21 -4.79
CA ASP A 76 -23.94 -18.82 -3.85
C ASP A 76 -25.34 -18.68 -4.50
N ASN A 77 -25.64 -19.23 -5.66
CA ASN A 77 -27.02 -19.37 -6.17
C ASN A 77 -27.31 -19.01 -7.64
N ASP A 78 -26.41 -19.24 -8.61
CA ASP A 78 -26.94 -19.46 -9.96
C ASP A 78 -25.90 -20.05 -10.93
N THR A 79 -26.21 -21.17 -11.54
CA THR A 79 -25.34 -21.91 -12.49
C THR A 79 -25.24 -21.24 -13.87
N THR A 80 -25.67 -19.99 -14.04
CA THR A 80 -25.64 -19.23 -15.29
C THR A 80 -24.71 -18.01 -15.30
N SER A 81 -23.95 -17.78 -14.22
CA SER A 81 -23.07 -16.59 -14.11
C SER A 81 -21.79 -16.78 -14.90
N THR A 82 -21.70 -16.18 -16.08
CA THR A 82 -20.46 -15.94 -16.79
C THR A 82 -19.62 -14.84 -16.12
N GLU A 83 -18.31 -14.78 -16.38
CA GLU A 83 -17.32 -13.85 -15.80
C GLU A 83 -17.73 -12.36 -15.71
N HIS A 84 -18.77 -11.94 -16.43
CA HIS A 84 -19.24 -10.55 -16.48
C HIS A 84 -20.27 -10.18 -15.39
N ASN A 85 -20.73 -11.12 -14.54
CA ASN A 85 -21.89 -10.88 -13.68
C ASN A 85 -21.56 -10.64 -12.17
N CYS A 86 -20.29 -10.74 -11.75
CA CYS A 86 -19.95 -10.55 -10.34
C CYS A 86 -19.65 -9.09 -9.94
N GLY A 87 -19.72 -8.15 -10.88
CA GLY A 87 -19.45 -6.73 -10.60
C GLY A 87 -17.99 -6.43 -10.22
N LEU A 88 -17.03 -7.26 -10.61
CA LEU A 88 -15.60 -7.10 -10.35
C LEU A 88 -14.80 -6.94 -11.65
N THR A 89 -13.98 -5.91 -11.71
CA THR A 89 -12.92 -5.78 -12.73
C THR A 89 -11.56 -5.69 -12.02
N PHE A 90 -10.69 -6.66 -12.30
CA PHE A 90 -9.33 -6.64 -11.80
C PHE A 90 -8.40 -5.94 -12.79
N VAL A 91 -7.61 -5.00 -12.30
CA VAL A 91 -6.66 -4.20 -13.08
C VAL A 91 -5.24 -4.49 -12.60
N ARG A 92 -4.49 -5.27 -13.38
CA ARG A 92 -3.09 -5.56 -13.07
C ARG A 92 -2.20 -4.36 -13.38
N SER A 93 -2.17 -3.38 -12.49
CA SER A 93 -1.44 -2.12 -12.65
C SER A 93 -1.08 -1.50 -11.31
N ASN A 94 -0.07 -0.61 -11.34
CA ASN A 94 0.19 0.26 -10.20
C ASN A 94 -0.93 1.30 -10.08
N PHE A 95 -1.43 1.52 -8.87
CA PHE A 95 -2.50 2.46 -8.56
C PHE A 95 -2.18 3.93 -8.90
N ARG A 96 -0.91 4.27 -9.14
CA ARG A 96 -0.54 5.61 -9.66
C ARG A 96 -1.24 5.96 -10.96
N TYR A 97 -1.60 4.95 -11.76
CA TYR A 97 -2.31 5.09 -13.02
C TYR A 97 -3.84 5.03 -12.89
N LEU A 98 -4.38 5.19 -11.67
CA LEU A 98 -5.80 5.13 -11.36
C LEU A 98 -6.66 5.94 -12.35
N LYS A 99 -6.34 7.22 -12.53
CA LYS A 99 -7.09 8.11 -13.43
C LYS A 99 -7.06 7.63 -14.88
N ASN A 100 -5.93 7.09 -15.34
CA ASN A 100 -5.79 6.58 -16.70
C ASN A 100 -6.69 5.35 -16.94
N TRP A 101 -6.73 4.42 -15.97
CA TRP A 101 -7.56 3.24 -16.06
C TRP A 101 -9.05 3.56 -15.95
N MET A 102 -9.45 4.46 -15.06
CA MET A 102 -10.85 4.87 -14.97
C MET A 102 -11.31 5.51 -16.28
N ARG A 103 -10.48 6.36 -16.88
CA ARG A 103 -10.76 6.91 -18.22
C ARG A 103 -10.83 5.82 -19.30
N TYR A 104 -9.99 4.78 -19.23
CA TYR A 104 -10.06 3.67 -20.19
C TYR A 104 -11.38 2.89 -20.09
N TYR A 105 -11.96 2.80 -18.89
CA TYR A 105 -13.26 2.17 -18.65
C TYR A 105 -14.45 3.12 -18.77
N ASP A 106 -14.24 4.34 -19.27
CA ASP A 106 -15.25 5.41 -19.36
C ASP A 106 -15.92 5.72 -18.01
N ILE A 107 -15.14 5.64 -16.91
CA ILE A 107 -15.57 5.99 -15.56
C ILE A 107 -14.98 7.35 -15.22
N ASP A 108 -15.85 8.33 -15.04
CA ASP A 108 -15.51 9.72 -14.71
C ASP A 108 -15.80 10.07 -13.24
N HIS A 109 -16.54 9.22 -12.52
CA HIS A 109 -16.85 9.38 -11.10
C HIS A 109 -16.92 8.05 -10.36
N ILE A 110 -16.68 8.09 -9.04
CA ILE A 110 -16.72 6.92 -8.13
C ILE A 110 -17.36 7.31 -6.80
N ASP A 111 -18.02 6.35 -6.14
CA ASP A 111 -18.64 6.54 -4.83
C ASP A 111 -17.70 6.28 -3.66
N GLY A 112 -16.65 5.50 -3.87
CA GLY A 112 -15.68 5.25 -2.81
C GLY A 112 -14.39 4.62 -3.28
N LEU A 113 -13.31 4.90 -2.53
CA LEU A 113 -12.01 4.31 -2.75
C LEU A 113 -11.42 3.82 -1.43
N LEU A 114 -10.95 2.57 -1.47
CA LEU A 114 -10.19 1.94 -0.39
C LEU A 114 -8.73 1.76 -0.80
N ALA A 115 -7.82 2.04 0.13
CA ALA A 115 -6.41 1.71 0.00
C ALA A 115 -5.90 1.10 1.32
N ASP A 116 -5.40 -0.14 1.28
CA ASP A 116 -4.64 -0.79 2.35
C ASP A 116 -3.16 -0.78 1.96
N LEU A 117 -2.46 0.31 2.32
CA LEU A 117 -1.12 0.59 1.83
C LEU A 117 -0.07 -0.37 2.42
N GLY A 118 1.09 -0.37 1.82
CA GLY A 118 2.21 -1.20 2.23
C GLY A 118 2.41 -2.41 1.33
N VAL A 119 2.91 -3.50 1.89
CA VAL A 119 3.20 -4.73 1.16
C VAL A 119 2.37 -5.88 1.70
N SER A 120 1.92 -6.75 0.80
CA SER A 120 1.27 -8.00 1.19
C SER A 120 2.14 -8.81 2.16
N SER A 121 1.50 -9.47 3.10
CA SER A 121 2.17 -10.41 4.00
C SER A 121 2.98 -11.46 3.24
N HIS A 122 2.50 -11.87 2.07
CA HIS A 122 3.17 -12.81 1.18
C HIS A 122 4.59 -12.33 0.79
N HIS A 123 4.78 -11.04 0.50
CA HIS A 123 6.10 -10.50 0.18
C HIS A 123 7.12 -10.64 1.30
N PHE A 124 6.69 -10.52 2.56
CA PHE A 124 7.59 -10.69 3.71
C PHE A 124 7.93 -12.15 4.00
N ASP A 125 7.08 -13.08 3.58
CA ASP A 125 7.23 -14.51 3.85
C ASP A 125 7.94 -15.25 2.69
N ASP A 126 8.03 -14.62 1.50
CA ASP A 126 8.78 -15.12 0.35
C ASP A 126 10.24 -14.68 0.44
N GLU A 127 11.13 -15.64 0.76
CA GLU A 127 12.57 -15.41 0.86
C GLU A 127 13.23 -14.96 -0.45
N THR A 128 12.61 -15.25 -1.59
CA THR A 128 13.15 -14.93 -2.93
C THR A 128 12.92 -13.48 -3.34
N ARG A 129 12.12 -12.72 -2.58
CA ARG A 129 11.70 -11.36 -2.92
C ARG A 129 12.54 -10.26 -2.23
N GLY A 130 13.31 -10.60 -1.21
CA GLY A 130 14.21 -9.66 -0.52
C GLY A 130 13.55 -8.60 0.37
N PHE A 131 12.24 -8.68 0.64
CA PHE A 131 11.53 -7.71 1.50
C PHE A 131 11.83 -7.85 2.99
N SER A 132 12.38 -8.99 3.40
CA SER A 132 12.59 -9.32 4.81
C SER A 132 14.07 -9.56 5.11
N PHE A 133 14.56 -8.98 6.22
CA PHE A 133 15.89 -9.27 6.75
C PHE A 133 15.96 -10.56 7.57
N ARG A 134 14.89 -11.36 7.59
CA ARG A 134 14.85 -12.65 8.30
C ARG A 134 15.47 -13.79 7.50
N PHE A 135 15.48 -13.65 6.19
CA PHE A 135 15.93 -14.67 5.25
C PHE A 135 17.11 -14.12 4.44
N ASP A 136 17.99 -15.01 4.02
CA ASP A 136 19.02 -14.67 3.04
C ASP A 136 18.51 -15.03 1.65
N GLY A 137 18.34 -14.02 0.82
CA GLY A 137 17.84 -14.15 -0.53
C GLY A 137 18.26 -12.96 -1.40
N PRO A 138 17.91 -12.95 -2.69
CA PRO A 138 18.19 -11.83 -3.59
C PRO A 138 17.67 -10.51 -3.01
N LEU A 139 18.47 -9.46 -3.07
CA LEU A 139 18.08 -8.11 -2.62
C LEU A 139 17.27 -7.42 -3.74
N ASP A 140 16.04 -7.92 -4.02
CA ASP A 140 15.19 -7.45 -5.11
C ASP A 140 14.25 -6.31 -4.68
N MET A 141 13.30 -6.55 -3.82
CA MET A 141 12.27 -5.66 -3.27
C MET A 141 11.30 -5.05 -4.30
N ARG A 142 11.29 -5.48 -5.56
CA ARG A 142 10.30 -5.01 -6.54
C ARG A 142 8.94 -5.65 -6.30
N MET A 143 7.89 -4.87 -6.21
CA MET A 143 6.51 -5.37 -6.23
C MET A 143 6.15 -5.86 -7.64
N ASN A 144 6.54 -5.11 -8.66
CA ASN A 144 6.42 -5.52 -10.07
C ASN A 144 7.77 -6.05 -10.59
N LYS A 145 7.90 -7.37 -10.74
CA LYS A 145 9.14 -8.02 -11.22
C LYS A 145 9.49 -7.70 -12.68
N ARG A 146 8.56 -7.15 -13.46
CA ARG A 146 8.75 -6.90 -14.89
C ARG A 146 9.52 -5.64 -15.22
N ALA A 147 9.66 -4.71 -14.28
CA ALA A 147 10.26 -3.41 -14.52
C ALA A 147 10.94 -2.86 -13.27
N GLY A 148 11.79 -1.87 -13.49
CA GLY A 148 12.45 -1.11 -12.44
C GLY A 148 13.76 -1.73 -11.95
N MET A 149 14.48 -0.93 -11.19
CA MET A 149 15.71 -1.33 -10.51
C MET A 149 15.38 -2.18 -9.28
N THR A 150 16.24 -3.15 -8.99
CA THR A 150 16.20 -3.91 -7.74
C THR A 150 16.81 -3.11 -6.60
N ALA A 151 16.58 -3.52 -5.37
CA ALA A 151 17.28 -2.91 -4.22
C ALA A 151 18.79 -3.15 -4.29
N ALA A 152 19.23 -4.27 -4.90
CA ALA A 152 20.65 -4.50 -5.19
C ALA A 152 21.21 -3.46 -6.17
N ASP A 153 20.46 -3.11 -7.22
CA ASP A 153 20.91 -2.06 -8.15
C ASP A 153 21.01 -0.71 -7.44
N VAL A 154 20.00 -0.35 -6.63
CA VAL A 154 20.03 0.91 -5.85
C VAL A 154 21.30 1.00 -4.98
N VAL A 155 21.61 -0.03 -4.18
CA VAL A 155 22.76 0.01 -3.27
C VAL A 155 24.11 -0.06 -4.00
N ASN A 156 24.16 -0.66 -5.20
CA ASN A 156 25.41 -0.78 -5.97
C ASN A 156 25.65 0.38 -6.94
N GLU A 157 24.60 1.06 -7.43
CA GLU A 157 24.74 2.04 -8.53
C GLU A 157 24.55 3.48 -8.07
N TYR A 158 23.77 3.73 -6.99
CA TYR A 158 23.53 5.09 -6.52
C TYR A 158 24.79 5.71 -5.90
N GLU A 159 24.93 7.02 -6.08
CA GLU A 159 25.96 7.81 -5.42
C GLU A 159 25.72 7.91 -3.91
N GLU A 160 26.80 8.14 -3.13
CA GLU A 160 26.72 8.18 -1.65
C GLU A 160 25.68 9.17 -1.14
N GLU A 161 25.58 10.35 -1.76
CA GLU A 161 24.63 11.39 -1.36
C GLU A 161 23.18 10.93 -1.58
N ALA A 162 22.89 10.32 -2.73
CA ALA A 162 21.57 9.78 -3.04
C ALA A 162 21.17 8.65 -2.07
N LEU A 163 22.10 7.75 -1.74
CA LEU A 163 21.87 6.72 -0.72
C LEU A 163 21.58 7.35 0.66
N ALA A 164 22.35 8.38 1.03
CA ALA A 164 22.15 9.08 2.30
C ALA A 164 20.76 9.74 2.36
N ASP A 165 20.29 10.32 1.26
CA ASP A 165 18.97 10.94 1.16
C ASP A 165 17.85 9.92 1.29
N ILE A 166 17.95 8.75 0.64
CA ILE A 166 16.98 7.67 0.78
C ILE A 166 16.83 7.24 2.24
N PHE A 167 17.93 6.96 2.92
CA PHE A 167 17.89 6.52 4.32
C PHE A 167 17.47 7.63 5.28
N TYR A 168 17.71 8.88 4.96
CA TYR A 168 17.24 10.02 5.73
C TYR A 168 15.74 10.26 5.53
N LEU A 169 15.29 10.37 4.27
CA LEU A 169 13.92 10.74 3.92
C LEU A 169 12.94 9.60 4.18
N TYR A 170 13.27 8.37 3.76
CA TYR A 170 12.37 7.22 3.81
C TYR A 170 12.61 6.31 5.02
N GLY A 171 13.84 6.27 5.52
CA GLY A 171 14.18 5.52 6.74
C GLY A 171 14.04 6.34 8.02
N GLU A 172 13.95 7.67 7.93
CA GLU A 172 14.00 8.58 9.09
C GLU A 172 15.23 8.29 9.99
N LEU A 173 16.38 7.96 9.36
CA LEU A 173 17.62 7.59 10.03
C LEU A 173 18.60 8.78 10.08
N LYS A 174 18.86 9.29 11.29
CA LYS A 174 19.81 10.42 11.49
C LYS A 174 21.25 10.08 11.11
N THR A 175 21.58 8.79 11.04
CA THR A 175 22.92 8.27 10.70
C THR A 175 23.05 7.94 9.21
N SER A 176 22.15 8.41 8.36
CA SER A 176 22.04 8.07 6.94
C SER A 176 23.36 8.22 6.16
N ARG A 177 24.14 9.30 6.38
CA ARG A 177 25.43 9.49 5.73
C ARG A 177 26.46 8.40 6.10
N ARG A 178 26.49 7.97 7.36
CA ARG A 178 27.37 6.89 7.80
C ARG A 178 26.96 5.55 7.21
N ILE A 179 25.65 5.32 7.04
CA ILE A 179 25.10 4.15 6.39
C ILE A 179 25.49 4.13 4.91
N ALA A 180 25.30 5.25 4.20
CA ALA A 180 25.70 5.38 2.80
C ALA A 180 27.20 5.10 2.61
N ALA A 181 28.08 5.74 3.38
CA ALA A 181 29.51 5.51 3.33
C ALA A 181 29.90 4.04 3.60
N ALA A 182 29.21 3.35 4.51
CA ALA A 182 29.46 1.94 4.77
C ALA A 182 29.05 1.04 3.58
N ILE A 183 27.93 1.37 2.91
CA ILE A 183 27.48 0.67 1.69
C ILE A 183 28.50 0.88 0.56
N ILE A 184 28.92 2.14 0.31
CA ILE A 184 29.96 2.42 -0.68
C ILE A 184 31.21 1.60 -0.43
N LYS A 185 31.73 1.63 0.80
CA LYS A 185 32.92 0.86 1.18
C LYS A 185 32.72 -0.65 0.99
N ALA A 186 31.55 -1.18 1.28
CA ALA A 186 31.26 -2.61 1.12
C ALA A 186 31.20 -3.01 -0.35
N ARG A 187 30.50 -2.24 -1.20
CA ARG A 187 30.36 -2.54 -2.62
C ARG A 187 31.67 -2.42 -3.41
N ASP A 188 32.58 -1.56 -2.97
CA ASP A 188 33.92 -1.45 -3.55
C ASP A 188 34.77 -2.71 -3.36
N ILE A 189 34.46 -3.52 -2.31
CA ILE A 189 35.12 -4.78 -2.04
C ILE A 189 34.41 -5.93 -2.76
N LYS A 190 33.08 -5.98 -2.64
CA LYS A 190 32.22 -7.02 -3.22
C LYS A 190 30.83 -6.46 -3.49
N LYS A 191 30.30 -6.73 -4.69
CA LYS A 191 28.92 -6.37 -5.04
C LYS A 191 27.93 -6.92 -4.01
N ILE A 192 26.97 -6.08 -3.58
CA ILE A 192 25.93 -6.44 -2.63
C ILE A 192 24.76 -7.05 -3.44
N GLU A 193 24.58 -8.36 -3.33
CA GLU A 193 23.56 -9.07 -4.13
C GLU A 193 22.45 -9.65 -3.28
N THR A 194 22.73 -9.95 -2.01
CA THR A 194 21.76 -10.58 -1.12
C THR A 194 21.39 -9.69 0.06
N THR A 195 20.30 -10.02 0.70
CA THR A 195 19.86 -9.36 1.95
C THR A 195 20.95 -9.48 3.02
N GLN A 196 21.65 -10.61 3.10
CA GLN A 196 22.71 -10.82 4.06
C GLN A 196 23.97 -10.01 3.74
N ASP A 197 24.34 -9.85 2.46
CA ASP A 197 25.43 -8.96 2.07
C ASP A 197 25.15 -7.51 2.52
N PHE A 198 23.91 -7.05 2.29
CA PHE A 198 23.47 -5.72 2.72
C PHE A 198 23.51 -5.55 4.24
N ILE A 199 22.98 -6.52 4.99
CA ILE A 199 22.99 -6.50 6.46
C ILE A 199 24.42 -6.40 6.98
N LYS A 200 25.34 -7.25 6.50
CA LYS A 200 26.76 -7.23 6.90
C LYS A 200 27.44 -5.89 6.67
N ALA A 201 27.07 -5.19 5.61
CA ALA A 201 27.63 -3.86 5.31
C ALA A 201 27.24 -2.80 6.35
N VAL A 202 26.04 -2.89 6.93
CA VAL A 202 25.45 -1.83 7.77
C VAL A 202 25.32 -2.19 9.24
N GLU A 203 25.20 -3.47 9.59
CA GLU A 203 25.02 -3.98 10.96
C GLU A 203 26.00 -3.39 11.98
N PRO A 204 27.32 -3.23 11.68
CA PRO A 204 28.28 -2.66 12.63
C PRO A 204 27.98 -1.24 13.08
N LEU A 205 27.06 -0.53 12.38
CA LEU A 205 26.68 0.84 12.69
C LEU A 205 25.58 0.94 13.73
N PHE A 206 24.89 -0.17 14.02
CA PHE A 206 23.73 -0.20 14.90
C PHE A 206 24.05 -0.76 16.28
N LYS A 207 23.40 -0.18 17.28
CA LYS A 207 23.44 -0.72 18.64
C LYS A 207 22.53 -1.95 18.72
N ARG A 208 22.99 -3.01 19.34
CA ARG A 208 22.28 -4.29 19.50
C ARG A 208 20.83 -4.15 19.97
N GLU A 209 20.56 -3.18 20.84
CA GLU A 209 19.22 -2.91 21.37
C GLU A 209 18.24 -2.33 20.33
N ARG A 210 18.73 -1.65 19.28
CA ARG A 210 17.94 -0.98 18.23
C ARG A 210 18.07 -1.62 16.87
N GLU A 211 18.94 -2.57 16.71
CA GLU A 211 19.32 -3.19 15.44
C GLU A 211 18.10 -3.61 14.61
N LYS A 212 17.18 -4.39 15.19
CA LYS A 212 15.97 -4.84 14.48
C LYS A 212 15.10 -3.68 13.99
N LYS A 213 14.97 -2.63 14.81
CA LYS A 213 14.16 -1.45 14.46
C LYS A 213 14.81 -0.62 13.38
N ASP A 214 16.12 -0.42 13.47
CA ASP A 214 16.87 0.36 12.49
C ASP A 214 17.01 -0.42 11.17
N MET A 215 17.17 -1.74 11.24
CA MET A 215 17.15 -2.62 10.08
C MET A 215 15.80 -2.57 9.34
N ALA A 216 14.69 -2.63 10.07
CA ALA A 216 13.36 -2.49 9.48
C ALA A 216 13.20 -1.16 8.72
N LYS A 217 13.77 -0.06 9.25
CA LYS A 217 13.76 1.25 8.60
C LYS A 217 14.63 1.31 7.34
N LEU A 218 15.76 0.60 7.35
CA LEU A 218 16.62 0.49 6.16
C LEU A 218 15.91 -0.25 5.03
N PHE A 219 15.31 -1.40 5.33
CA PHE A 219 14.54 -2.17 4.37
C PHE A 219 13.32 -1.40 3.86
N GLN A 220 12.62 -0.67 4.76
CA GLN A 220 11.55 0.25 4.37
C GLN A 220 12.04 1.32 3.40
N ALA A 221 13.19 1.93 3.66
CA ALA A 221 13.73 2.99 2.82
C ALA A 221 14.07 2.51 1.40
N LEU A 222 14.73 1.36 1.28
CA LEU A 222 15.03 0.75 -0.02
C LEU A 222 13.74 0.35 -0.76
N ARG A 223 12.78 -0.25 -0.06
CA ARG A 223 11.50 -0.65 -0.64
C ARG A 223 10.73 0.54 -1.22
N ILE A 224 10.66 1.63 -0.46
CA ILE A 224 9.99 2.87 -0.89
C ILE A 224 10.66 3.42 -2.15
N GLU A 225 12.00 3.42 -2.21
CA GLU A 225 12.73 3.90 -3.38
C GLU A 225 12.50 3.01 -4.59
N VAL A 226 12.71 1.70 -4.46
CA VAL A 226 12.56 0.71 -5.54
C VAL A 226 11.18 0.76 -6.18
N ASN A 227 10.14 0.95 -5.37
CA ASN A 227 8.75 0.93 -5.84
C ASN A 227 8.15 2.33 -6.05
N HIS A 228 8.91 3.40 -5.82
CA HIS A 228 8.45 4.80 -5.90
C HIS A 228 7.14 5.02 -5.13
N GLU A 229 7.04 4.41 -3.93
CA GLU A 229 5.78 4.31 -3.18
C GLU A 229 5.19 5.68 -2.83
N MET A 230 6.04 6.65 -2.48
CA MET A 230 5.58 7.99 -2.07
C MET A 230 4.98 8.79 -3.22
N ASP A 231 5.54 8.67 -4.43
CA ASP A 231 5.03 9.36 -5.60
C ASP A 231 3.75 8.68 -6.12
N ALA A 232 3.76 7.34 -6.17
CA ALA A 232 2.56 6.57 -6.50
C ALA A 232 1.39 6.90 -5.56
N LEU A 233 1.65 7.01 -4.25
CA LEU A 233 0.63 7.40 -3.27
C LEU A 233 0.07 8.80 -3.52
N LYS A 234 0.93 9.79 -3.79
CA LYS A 234 0.48 11.17 -4.11
C LYS A 234 -0.39 11.19 -5.36
N GLU A 235 0.07 10.56 -6.44
CA GLU A 235 -0.63 10.50 -7.73
C GLU A 235 -2.00 9.81 -7.58
N MET A 236 -2.07 8.71 -6.84
CA MET A 236 -3.32 8.00 -6.55
C MET A 236 -4.30 8.87 -5.76
N LEU A 237 -3.85 9.50 -4.67
CA LEU A 237 -4.71 10.32 -3.81
C LEU A 237 -5.22 11.58 -4.54
N LEU A 238 -4.40 12.19 -5.39
CA LEU A 238 -4.84 13.32 -6.23
C LEU A 238 -5.88 12.85 -7.26
N SER A 239 -5.64 11.70 -7.90
CA SER A 239 -6.60 11.08 -8.81
C SER A 239 -7.92 10.73 -8.11
N ALA A 240 -7.85 10.15 -6.91
CA ALA A 240 -9.02 9.85 -6.09
C ALA A 240 -9.79 11.12 -5.71
N THR A 241 -9.06 12.22 -5.42
CA THR A 241 -9.69 13.51 -5.11
C THR A 241 -10.49 14.07 -6.29
N GLU A 242 -10.04 13.84 -7.52
CA GLU A 242 -10.76 14.27 -8.72
C GLU A 242 -11.94 13.35 -9.07
N LEU A 243 -11.78 12.03 -8.91
CA LEU A 243 -12.77 11.03 -9.31
C LEU A 243 -13.92 10.87 -8.32
N LEU A 244 -13.69 11.11 -7.02
CA LEU A 244 -14.73 10.95 -6.01
C LEU A 244 -15.83 11.98 -6.20
N ASP A 245 -17.06 11.49 -6.30
CA ASP A 245 -18.26 12.31 -6.27
C ASP A 245 -18.49 12.96 -4.92
N LYS A 246 -19.29 14.03 -4.91
CA LYS A 246 -19.73 14.65 -3.67
C LYS A 246 -20.45 13.64 -2.78
N GLY A 247 -19.98 13.50 -1.53
CA GLY A 247 -20.44 12.48 -0.59
C GLY A 247 -19.71 11.13 -0.72
N GLY A 248 -18.90 10.95 -1.77
CA GLY A 248 -18.07 9.76 -1.94
C GLY A 248 -16.99 9.64 -0.85
N ARG A 249 -16.56 8.43 -0.55
CA ARG A 249 -15.71 8.12 0.61
C ARG A 249 -14.31 7.68 0.20
N LEU A 250 -13.31 8.24 0.89
CA LEU A 250 -11.91 7.84 0.81
C LEU A 250 -11.52 7.17 2.13
N SER A 251 -11.19 5.88 2.08
CA SER A 251 -10.80 5.05 3.23
C SER A 251 -9.38 4.54 3.03
N VAL A 252 -8.41 4.99 3.86
CA VAL A 252 -6.98 4.70 3.65
C VAL A 252 -6.35 4.18 4.92
N ILE A 253 -5.75 2.98 4.85
CA ILE A 253 -4.93 2.36 5.89
C ILE A 253 -3.46 2.60 5.54
N THR A 254 -2.68 3.06 6.51
CA THR A 254 -1.25 3.35 6.39
C THR A 254 -0.46 2.62 7.46
N TYR A 255 0.82 2.28 7.22
CA TYR A 255 1.64 1.51 8.17
C TYR A 255 2.86 2.26 8.67
N HIS A 256 3.22 3.39 8.08
CA HIS A 256 4.32 4.23 8.54
C HIS A 256 4.02 5.73 8.47
N SER A 257 4.86 6.52 9.14
CA SER A 257 4.70 7.96 9.32
C SER A 257 4.62 8.76 8.03
N LEU A 258 5.35 8.35 6.99
CA LEU A 258 5.42 9.07 5.72
C LEU A 258 4.10 8.96 4.96
N GLU A 259 3.55 7.75 4.85
CA GLU A 259 2.21 7.53 4.25
C GLU A 259 1.15 8.32 5.01
N ASP A 260 1.08 8.13 6.34
CA ASP A 260 0.08 8.79 7.20
C ASP A 260 0.11 10.31 7.06
N ARG A 261 1.32 10.90 6.89
CA ARG A 261 1.50 12.34 6.69
C ARG A 261 0.91 12.81 5.37
N ILE A 262 1.19 12.11 4.26
CA ILE A 262 0.68 12.44 2.93
C ILE A 262 -0.86 12.33 2.91
N VAL A 263 -1.40 11.20 3.39
CA VAL A 263 -2.85 10.97 3.45
C VAL A 263 -3.54 12.05 4.29
N LYS A 264 -3.03 12.31 5.50
CA LYS A 264 -3.56 13.37 6.37
C LYS A 264 -3.54 14.74 5.69
N ASN A 265 -2.44 15.09 5.02
CA ASN A 265 -2.29 16.38 4.37
C ASN A 265 -3.29 16.53 3.22
N ILE A 266 -3.39 15.56 2.32
CA ILE A 266 -4.32 15.61 1.20
C ILE A 266 -5.77 15.66 1.69
N MET A 267 -6.17 14.84 2.66
CA MET A 267 -7.51 14.88 3.23
C MET A 267 -7.84 16.21 3.90
N LYS A 268 -6.85 16.90 4.50
CA LYS A 268 -7.06 18.19 5.18
C LYS A 268 -6.95 19.42 4.29
N THR A 269 -6.06 19.39 3.30
CA THR A 269 -5.67 20.59 2.56
C THR A 269 -5.71 20.42 1.05
N GLY A 270 -5.98 19.21 0.54
CA GLY A 270 -6.00 18.92 -0.90
C GLY A 270 -4.61 18.83 -1.54
N ASN A 271 -3.51 18.88 -0.75
CA ASN A 271 -2.15 18.75 -1.28
C ASN A 271 -1.24 17.97 -0.33
N ALA A 272 -0.20 17.37 -0.89
CA ALA A 272 0.73 16.51 -0.12
C ALA A 272 1.59 17.29 0.88
N GLU A 273 1.86 18.57 0.62
CA GLU A 273 2.68 19.45 1.46
C GLU A 273 1.94 19.91 2.72
N GLY A 274 0.61 19.76 2.77
CA GLY A 274 -0.22 20.20 3.88
C GLY A 274 -0.38 21.72 3.95
N LYS A 275 -0.16 22.42 2.83
CA LYS A 275 -0.33 23.89 2.75
C LYS A 275 -1.80 24.22 2.62
N MET A 276 -2.32 25.01 3.57
CA MET A 276 -3.69 25.48 3.53
C MET A 276 -3.85 26.56 2.45
N LYS A 277 -4.83 26.37 1.57
CA LYS A 277 -5.31 27.42 0.65
C LYS A 277 -6.53 28.07 1.29
N GLN A 278 -6.55 29.40 1.27
CA GLN A 278 -7.68 30.19 1.74
C GLN A 278 -8.24 30.99 0.56
N ASP A 279 -9.56 31.11 0.52
CA ASP A 279 -10.22 32.05 -0.38
C ASP A 279 -10.01 33.52 0.07
N PHE A 280 -10.51 34.46 -0.70
CA PHE A 280 -10.44 35.90 -0.39
C PHE A 280 -11.08 36.24 0.97
N PHE A 281 -12.00 35.42 1.47
CA PHE A 281 -12.70 35.60 2.74
C PHE A 281 -12.06 34.86 3.90
N GLY A 282 -10.87 34.22 3.68
CA GLY A 282 -10.15 33.45 4.70
C GLY A 282 -10.73 32.07 4.97
N ARG A 283 -11.66 31.58 4.15
CA ARG A 283 -12.20 30.21 4.28
C ARG A 283 -11.19 29.22 3.73
N ILE A 284 -10.95 28.17 4.49
CA ILE A 284 -10.04 27.10 4.08
C ILE A 284 -10.73 26.25 3.00
N GLU A 285 -10.12 26.20 1.83
CA GLU A 285 -10.53 25.27 0.78
C GLU A 285 -9.99 23.88 1.11
N THR A 286 -10.89 22.95 1.36
CA THR A 286 -10.54 21.54 1.58
C THR A 286 -11.48 20.66 0.76
N PRO A 287 -10.93 19.70 -0.02
CA PRO A 287 -11.75 18.82 -0.85
C PRO A 287 -12.54 17.81 -0.03
N PHE A 288 -12.17 17.60 1.24
CA PHE A 288 -12.76 16.58 2.08
C PHE A 288 -13.24 17.11 3.42
N LYS A 289 -14.26 16.44 3.96
CA LYS A 289 -14.68 16.47 5.36
C LYS A 289 -14.17 15.20 6.03
N LEU A 290 -13.35 15.34 7.06
CA LEU A 290 -12.88 14.17 7.83
C LEU A 290 -14.05 13.51 8.55
N ILE A 291 -14.19 12.20 8.39
CA ILE A 291 -15.19 11.39 9.12
C ILE A 291 -14.66 11.05 10.51
N ASN A 292 -13.39 10.69 10.60
CA ASN A 292 -12.73 10.49 11.88
C ASN A 292 -11.62 11.53 12.12
N ASN A 293 -11.73 12.30 13.18
CA ASN A 293 -10.70 13.30 13.56
C ASN A 293 -9.43 12.63 14.12
N LYS A 294 -9.58 11.54 14.85
CA LYS A 294 -8.49 10.71 15.34
C LYS A 294 -8.36 9.49 14.43
N VAL A 295 -7.13 9.04 14.18
CA VAL A 295 -6.91 7.79 13.45
C VAL A 295 -7.58 6.61 14.17
N ILE A 296 -8.15 5.69 13.40
CA ILE A 296 -8.60 4.41 13.92
C ILE A 296 -7.40 3.47 13.87
N ILE A 297 -7.15 2.75 14.94
CA ILE A 297 -6.07 1.78 15.07
C ILE A 297 -6.67 0.41 15.40
N PRO A 298 -5.98 -0.69 15.04
CA PRO A 298 -6.40 -2.02 15.43
C PRO A 298 -6.50 -2.16 16.95
N ASP A 299 -7.49 -2.86 17.43
CA ASP A 299 -7.62 -3.20 18.84
C ASP A 299 -6.62 -4.28 19.27
N GLU A 300 -6.58 -4.59 20.57
CA GLU A 300 -5.63 -5.56 21.12
C GLU A 300 -5.88 -6.97 20.56
N GLU A 301 -7.14 -7.34 20.32
CA GLU A 301 -7.49 -8.66 19.80
C GLU A 301 -6.99 -8.82 18.35
N GLU A 302 -7.17 -7.80 17.51
CA GLU A 302 -6.67 -7.79 16.14
C GLU A 302 -5.13 -7.83 16.12
N GLN A 303 -4.47 -7.04 16.99
CA GLN A 303 -3.01 -7.04 17.10
C GLN A 303 -2.42 -8.36 17.58
N LEU A 304 -3.13 -9.10 18.42
CA LEU A 304 -2.73 -10.45 18.85
C LEU A 304 -2.87 -11.47 17.72
N LYS A 305 -3.97 -11.41 16.95
CA LYS A 305 -4.22 -12.29 15.81
C LYS A 305 -3.34 -11.97 14.61
N ASN A 306 -3.10 -10.68 14.37
CA ASN A 306 -2.28 -10.17 13.28
C ASN A 306 -1.26 -9.14 13.80
N PRO A 307 -0.07 -9.56 14.26
CA PRO A 307 0.95 -8.64 14.76
C PRO A 307 1.42 -7.58 13.75
N ARG A 308 1.22 -7.81 12.45
CA ARG A 308 1.55 -6.85 11.38
C ARG A 308 0.61 -5.66 11.35
N SER A 309 -0.61 -5.80 11.90
CA SER A 309 -1.57 -4.70 12.02
C SER A 309 -1.15 -3.61 13.01
N ARG A 310 -0.21 -3.90 13.91
CA ARG A 310 0.18 -3.02 15.03
C ARG A 310 0.49 -1.58 14.64
N SER A 311 1.02 -1.36 13.44
CA SER A 311 1.38 -0.02 12.95
C SER A 311 0.28 0.63 12.12
N ALA A 312 -0.80 -0.09 11.85
CA ALA A 312 -1.88 0.37 10.98
C ALA A 312 -2.61 1.59 11.56
N LYS A 313 -2.96 2.51 10.67
CA LYS A 313 -3.73 3.72 10.98
C LYS A 313 -4.73 3.95 9.85
N LEU A 314 -6.01 3.91 10.17
CA LEU A 314 -7.08 4.17 9.21
C LEU A 314 -7.54 5.62 9.31
N ARG A 315 -7.61 6.26 8.15
CA ARG A 315 -8.24 7.57 7.95
C ARG A 315 -9.37 7.48 6.96
N ILE A 316 -10.49 8.14 7.28
CA ILE A 316 -11.69 8.17 6.45
C ILE A 316 -12.10 9.62 6.23
N ALA A 317 -12.38 9.95 4.98
CA ALA A 317 -12.86 11.29 4.60
C ALA A 317 -13.97 11.18 3.56
N GLU A 318 -14.85 12.18 3.56
CA GLU A 318 -15.98 12.35 2.63
C GLU A 318 -15.69 13.50 1.69
N LYS A 319 -15.90 13.32 0.41
CA LYS A 319 -15.77 14.36 -0.61
C LYS A 319 -16.83 15.45 -0.41
N ARG A 320 -16.44 16.71 -0.49
CA ARG A 320 -17.35 17.88 -0.34
C ARG A 320 -18.05 18.27 -1.63
#